data_445cfc4d321d87b3b74000646357439c
#
_entry.id   445cfc4d321d87b3b74000646357439c
#
_cell.length_a   1.000
_cell.length_b   1.000
_cell.length_c   1.000
_cell.angle_alpha   90.00
_cell.angle_beta   90.00
_cell.angle_gamma   90.00
#
_symmetry.space_group_name_H-M   'P 1'
#
loop_
_entity.id
_entity.type
_entity.pdbx_description
1 polymer ?
#
loop_
_entity_poly.entity_id
_entity_poly.type
_entity_poly.pdbx_seq_one_letter_code
_entity_poly.pdbx_strand_id
1 'polypeptide(L)'
;SANSNPDPYLEANETGYPNVSGANKGVILEIRRERTIELVAEGLRYDDLMRWKAGKTFEKQFKGMFIPALDSNKHFVICDLNGNGQADAQDVCVYEGDLNNVKTYSEVANITQFLKLGVNLQLANGNNGGNIIVHDIANKQRSWNETRDYLYPIPQDQITIYGGVIKQNPEW
;
A
#
# COMPACT_ATOMS: atom_id res chain seq x y z
N SER A 1 -11.04 10.70 -25.69
CA SER A 1 -9.85 11.41 -25.17
C SER A 1 -9.80 11.25 -23.65
N ALA A 2 -8.62 11.43 -23.04
CA ALA A 2 -8.45 11.38 -21.58
C ALA A 2 -9.42 12.34 -20.85
N ASN A 3 -9.70 13.49 -21.41
CA ASN A 3 -10.65 14.43 -20.82
C ASN A 3 -12.11 14.00 -20.90
N SER A 4 -12.47 13.18 -21.90
CA SER A 4 -13.85 12.69 -22.07
C SER A 4 -14.16 11.50 -21.15
N ASN A 5 -13.14 10.74 -20.77
CA ASN A 5 -13.25 9.57 -19.91
C ASN A 5 -11.97 9.45 -19.06
N PRO A 6 -11.87 10.24 -17.99
CA PRO A 6 -10.73 10.14 -17.07
C PRO A 6 -10.68 8.75 -16.42
N ASP A 7 -9.47 8.27 -16.12
CA ASP A 7 -9.29 7.00 -15.44
C ASP A 7 -9.85 7.08 -14.00
N PRO A 8 -10.87 6.29 -13.64
CA PRO A 8 -11.45 6.29 -12.30
C PRO A 8 -10.44 5.99 -11.18
N TYR A 9 -9.40 5.19 -11.48
CA TYR A 9 -8.34 4.89 -10.53
C TYR A 9 -7.53 6.15 -10.17
N LEU A 10 -7.30 7.04 -11.14
CA LEU A 10 -6.60 8.30 -10.93
C LEU A 10 -7.48 9.36 -10.24
N GLU A 11 -8.79 9.18 -10.25
CA GLU A 11 -9.75 10.06 -9.57
C GLU A 11 -10.01 9.65 -8.11
N ALA A 12 -9.71 8.42 -7.74
CA ALA A 12 -10.01 7.89 -6.41
C ALA A 12 -9.14 8.53 -5.32
N ASN A 13 -9.72 8.74 -4.14
CA ASN A 13 -9.05 9.33 -2.98
C ASN A 13 -7.79 8.56 -2.56
N GLU A 14 -7.86 7.22 -2.59
CA GLU A 14 -6.80 6.36 -2.08
C GLU A 14 -5.68 6.09 -3.10
N THR A 15 -5.97 6.23 -4.38
CA THR A 15 -5.05 5.79 -5.44
C THR A 15 -4.62 6.91 -6.38
N GLY A 16 -5.36 8.02 -6.41
CA GLY A 16 -5.19 9.05 -7.38
C GLY A 16 -5.13 10.47 -6.83
N TYR A 17 -5.75 11.39 -7.56
CA TYR A 17 -5.71 12.82 -7.32
C TYR A 17 -7.11 13.43 -7.36
N PRO A 18 -7.91 13.26 -6.30
CA PRO A 18 -9.32 13.67 -6.27
C PRO A 18 -9.54 15.18 -6.44
N ASN A 19 -8.51 16.00 -6.17
CA ASN A 19 -8.60 17.47 -6.21
C ASN A 19 -8.44 18.03 -7.62
N VAL A 20 -8.25 17.20 -8.65
CA VAL A 20 -8.15 17.68 -10.03
C VAL A 20 -9.54 17.89 -10.61
N SER A 21 -9.79 19.10 -11.14
CA SER A 21 -11.07 19.48 -11.73
C SER A 21 -10.89 20.30 -13.00
N GLY A 22 -11.99 20.59 -13.70
CA GLY A 22 -12.01 21.43 -14.90
C GLY A 22 -11.91 20.66 -16.21
N ALA A 23 -11.95 21.39 -17.32
CA ALA A 23 -12.03 20.83 -18.68
C ALA A 23 -10.84 19.94 -19.08
N ASN A 24 -9.68 20.15 -18.48
CA ASN A 24 -8.46 19.40 -18.76
C ASN A 24 -8.14 18.34 -17.69
N LYS A 25 -9.11 17.99 -16.85
CA LYS A 25 -8.94 17.04 -15.75
C LYS A 25 -8.23 15.75 -16.17
N GLY A 26 -8.71 15.08 -17.20
CA GLY A 26 -8.16 13.82 -17.63
C GLY A 26 -6.71 13.93 -18.11
N VAL A 27 -6.36 14.97 -18.85
CA VAL A 27 -4.97 15.21 -19.29
C VAL A 27 -4.07 15.51 -18.09
N ILE A 28 -4.52 16.28 -17.12
CA ILE A 28 -3.74 16.57 -15.90
C ILE A 28 -3.49 15.31 -15.10
N LEU A 29 -4.49 14.42 -14.97
CA LEU A 29 -4.36 13.13 -14.29
C LEU A 29 -3.32 12.25 -14.97
N GLU A 30 -3.35 12.16 -16.30
CA GLU A 30 -2.37 11.39 -17.06
C GLU A 30 -0.96 11.97 -16.95
N ILE A 31 -0.79 13.28 -17.01
CA ILE A 31 0.52 13.94 -16.79
C ILE A 31 1.06 13.59 -15.40
N ARG A 32 0.22 13.60 -14.36
CA ARG A 32 0.65 13.25 -13.00
C ARG A 32 1.01 11.78 -12.89
N ARG A 33 0.29 10.90 -13.58
CA ARG A 33 0.60 9.46 -13.65
C ARG A 33 1.94 9.23 -14.33
N GLU A 34 2.13 9.77 -15.53
CA GLU A 34 3.38 9.66 -16.29
C GLU A 34 4.56 10.20 -15.49
N ARG A 35 4.42 11.39 -14.92
CA ARG A 35 5.46 11.97 -14.07
C ARG A 35 5.82 11.07 -12.88
N THR A 36 4.84 10.39 -12.29
CA THR A 36 5.09 9.45 -11.18
C THR A 36 5.90 8.24 -11.63
N ILE A 37 5.66 7.75 -12.85
CA ILE A 37 6.34 6.59 -13.42
C ILE A 37 7.76 6.96 -13.87
N GLU A 38 7.90 8.05 -14.61
CA GLU A 38 9.18 8.48 -15.19
C GLU A 38 10.20 8.91 -14.13
N LEU A 39 9.73 9.54 -13.03
CA LEU A 39 10.60 10.05 -11.97
C LEU A 39 10.65 9.12 -10.75
N VAL A 40 10.36 7.83 -10.93
CA VAL A 40 10.45 6.86 -9.84
C VAL A 40 11.89 6.79 -9.31
N ALA A 41 12.04 6.77 -7.99
CA ALA A 41 13.32 6.75 -7.27
C ALA A 41 14.21 8.02 -7.41
N GLU A 42 13.75 9.09 -8.05
CA GLU A 42 14.48 10.37 -8.13
C GLU A 42 14.24 11.31 -6.94
N GLY A 43 13.45 10.90 -5.95
CA GLY A 43 13.15 11.68 -4.74
C GLY A 43 12.12 12.81 -4.94
N LEU A 44 11.58 13.01 -6.13
CA LEU A 44 10.69 14.13 -6.45
C LEU A 44 9.22 13.91 -6.05
N ARG A 45 8.86 12.67 -5.69
CA ARG A 45 7.47 12.29 -5.40
C ARG A 45 6.87 13.06 -4.24
N TYR A 46 7.63 13.27 -3.17
CA TYR A 46 7.16 14.00 -2.00
C TYR A 46 6.78 15.44 -2.36
N ASP A 47 7.66 16.14 -3.05
CA ASP A 47 7.44 17.54 -3.45
C ASP A 47 6.25 17.69 -4.40
N ASP A 48 6.05 16.71 -5.30
CA ASP A 48 4.90 16.67 -6.18
C ASP A 48 3.59 16.52 -5.40
N LEU A 49 3.54 15.61 -4.42
CA LEU A 49 2.35 15.42 -3.58
C LEU A 49 2.04 16.65 -2.74
N MET A 50 3.05 17.32 -2.20
CA MET A 50 2.90 18.60 -1.49
C MET A 50 2.33 19.68 -2.41
N ARG A 51 2.96 19.90 -3.55
CA ARG A 51 2.58 20.92 -4.53
C ARG A 51 1.17 20.70 -5.10
N TRP A 52 0.78 19.44 -5.29
CA TRP A 52 -0.53 19.09 -5.83
C TRP A 52 -1.62 18.98 -4.76
N LYS A 53 -1.29 19.20 -3.49
CA LYS A 53 -2.18 18.96 -2.35
C LYS A 53 -2.82 17.55 -2.39
N ALA A 54 -1.98 16.56 -2.60
CA ALA A 54 -2.35 15.15 -2.69
C ALA A 54 -1.88 14.35 -1.47
N GLY A 55 -1.81 14.98 -0.30
CA GLY A 55 -1.31 14.38 0.95
C GLY A 55 -2.11 13.17 1.41
N LYS A 56 -3.40 13.11 1.10
CA LYS A 56 -4.23 11.91 1.35
C LYS A 56 -3.67 10.63 0.73
N THR A 57 -2.84 10.72 -0.31
CA THR A 57 -2.14 9.57 -0.88
C THR A 57 -1.21 8.89 0.13
N PHE A 58 -0.72 9.61 1.15
CA PHE A 58 0.10 9.01 2.22
C PHE A 58 -0.69 8.10 3.18
N GLU A 59 -2.00 8.21 3.20
CA GLU A 59 -2.87 7.34 4.00
C GLU A 59 -3.03 5.94 3.39
N LYS A 60 -2.61 5.77 2.12
CA LYS A 60 -2.67 4.50 1.43
C LYS A 60 -1.90 3.41 2.18
N GLN A 61 -2.56 2.31 2.47
CA GLN A 61 -1.92 1.15 3.06
C GLN A 61 -1.07 0.41 2.03
N PHE A 62 0.10 -0.04 2.43
CA PHE A 62 0.89 -0.97 1.64
C PHE A 62 0.26 -2.36 1.70
N LYS A 63 -0.10 -2.87 0.55
CA LYS A 63 -0.61 -4.23 0.41
C LYS A 63 0.53 -5.12 -0.09
N GLY A 64 0.79 -6.21 0.60
CA GLY A 64 1.67 -7.26 0.12
C GLY A 64 1.02 -8.09 -0.99
N MET A 65 1.68 -9.17 -1.38
CA MET A 65 1.16 -10.10 -2.38
C MET A 65 -0.21 -10.62 -1.98
N PHE A 66 -1.08 -10.84 -2.95
CA PHE A 66 -2.37 -11.48 -2.73
C PHE A 66 -2.20 -12.98 -2.60
N ILE A 67 -2.77 -13.55 -1.53
CA ILE A 67 -2.84 -15.00 -1.28
C ILE A 67 -4.30 -15.42 -1.40
N PRO A 68 -4.62 -16.44 -2.19
CA PRO A 68 -5.98 -16.99 -2.25
C PRO A 68 -6.46 -17.53 -0.89
N ALA A 69 -7.76 -17.76 -0.76
CA ALA A 69 -8.30 -18.41 0.42
C ALA A 69 -7.68 -19.80 0.63
N LEU A 70 -7.44 -20.16 1.88
CA LEU A 70 -7.03 -21.52 2.23
C LEU A 70 -8.17 -22.50 1.89
N ASP A 71 -7.82 -23.68 1.42
CA ASP A 71 -8.78 -24.76 1.25
C ASP A 71 -9.42 -25.10 2.60
N SER A 72 -10.74 -25.06 2.69
CA SER A 72 -11.49 -25.23 3.93
C SER A 72 -11.35 -26.65 4.55
N ASN A 73 -11.00 -27.64 3.75
CA ASN A 73 -10.85 -29.03 4.20
C ASN A 73 -9.38 -29.39 4.51
N LYS A 74 -8.46 -28.80 3.74
CA LYS A 74 -7.02 -29.10 3.84
C LYS A 74 -6.27 -28.09 4.71
N HIS A 75 -6.86 -26.91 4.93
CA HIS A 75 -6.30 -25.80 5.72
C HIS A 75 -4.96 -25.25 5.18
N PHE A 76 -4.75 -25.35 3.87
CA PHE A 76 -3.60 -24.72 3.21
C PHE A 76 -3.95 -24.25 1.78
N VAL A 77 -3.05 -23.46 1.22
CA VAL A 77 -3.03 -23.07 -0.19
C VAL A 77 -1.59 -23.04 -0.68
N ILE A 78 -1.37 -23.49 -1.90
CA ILE A 78 -0.08 -23.40 -2.58
C ILE A 78 -0.08 -22.15 -3.45
N CYS A 79 0.93 -21.32 -3.26
CA CYS A 79 1.16 -20.12 -4.06
C CYS A 79 2.22 -20.43 -5.09
N ASP A 80 1.81 -20.57 -6.34
CA ASP A 80 2.69 -20.73 -7.50
C ASP A 80 3.39 -19.39 -7.79
N LEU A 81 4.65 -19.30 -7.40
CA LEU A 81 5.43 -18.05 -7.52
C LEU A 81 6.13 -17.92 -8.87
N ASN A 82 6.36 -19.02 -9.55
CA ASN A 82 7.03 -19.04 -10.83
C ASN A 82 6.06 -19.10 -12.03
N GLY A 83 4.75 -19.32 -11.77
CA GLY A 83 3.69 -19.34 -12.78
C GLY A 83 3.71 -20.56 -13.71
N ASN A 84 4.34 -21.66 -13.28
CA ASN A 84 4.45 -22.87 -14.10
C ASN A 84 3.25 -23.86 -13.96
N GLY A 85 2.34 -23.60 -13.00
CA GLY A 85 1.15 -24.41 -12.74
C GLY A 85 1.44 -25.73 -12.02
N GLN A 86 2.66 -25.92 -11.48
CA GLN A 86 3.07 -27.12 -10.75
C GLN A 86 3.60 -26.75 -9.37
N ALA A 87 3.28 -27.57 -8.36
CA ALA A 87 3.80 -27.37 -7.02
C ALA A 87 5.27 -27.85 -6.95
N ASP A 88 6.20 -26.94 -6.74
CA ASP A 88 7.63 -27.23 -6.71
C ASP A 88 8.39 -26.51 -5.58
N ALA A 89 9.72 -26.65 -5.57
CA ALA A 89 10.58 -26.08 -4.53
C ALA A 89 10.68 -24.54 -4.56
N GLN A 90 10.21 -23.89 -5.61
CA GLN A 90 10.18 -22.42 -5.75
C GLN A 90 8.88 -21.82 -5.21
N ASP A 91 7.89 -22.66 -4.94
CA ASP A 91 6.58 -22.27 -4.44
C ASP A 91 6.50 -22.24 -2.92
N VAL A 92 5.44 -21.61 -2.43
CA VAL A 92 5.20 -21.47 -0.99
C VAL A 92 3.86 -22.06 -0.62
N CYS A 93 3.83 -22.88 0.40
CA CYS A 93 2.60 -23.34 1.03
C CYS A 93 2.26 -22.46 2.23
N VAL A 94 1.12 -21.76 2.16
CA VAL A 94 0.55 -21.02 3.30
C VAL A 94 -0.47 -21.93 3.97
N TYR A 95 -0.35 -22.10 5.29
CA TYR A 95 -1.15 -23.07 6.04
C TYR A 95 -1.61 -22.55 7.40
N GLU A 96 -2.64 -23.20 7.92
CA GLU A 96 -3.14 -23.06 9.29
C GLU A 96 -3.04 -24.40 10.03
N GLY A 97 -2.93 -24.35 11.35
CA GLY A 97 -2.90 -25.57 12.19
C GLY A 97 -1.53 -26.21 12.32
N ASP A 98 -1.47 -27.55 12.18
CA ASP A 98 -0.25 -28.35 12.34
C ASP A 98 0.40 -28.64 10.99
N LEU A 99 1.68 -28.28 10.87
CA LEU A 99 2.48 -28.54 9.67
C LEU A 99 2.61 -30.03 9.34
N ASN A 100 2.65 -30.92 10.36
CA ASN A 100 2.75 -32.34 10.13
C ASN A 100 1.54 -32.90 9.39
N ASN A 101 0.35 -32.38 9.69
CA ASN A 101 -0.87 -32.73 8.96
C ASN A 101 -0.81 -32.27 7.51
N VAL A 102 -0.34 -31.04 7.28
CA VAL A 102 -0.20 -30.49 5.91
C VAL A 102 0.77 -31.33 5.07
N LYS A 103 1.88 -31.73 5.65
CA LYS A 103 2.90 -32.58 4.96
C LYS A 103 2.43 -33.99 4.61
N THR A 104 1.27 -34.45 5.08
CA THR A 104 0.69 -35.74 4.66
C THR A 104 0.12 -35.69 3.24
N TYR A 105 -0.15 -34.51 2.72
CA TYR A 105 -0.72 -34.36 1.38
C TYR A 105 0.36 -34.44 0.29
N SER A 106 0.10 -35.26 -0.73
CA SER A 106 1.03 -35.44 -1.86
C SER A 106 1.27 -34.14 -2.66
N GLU A 107 0.31 -33.24 -2.66
CA GLU A 107 0.34 -31.96 -3.37
C GLU A 107 1.47 -31.04 -2.87
N VAL A 108 1.89 -31.18 -1.61
CA VAL A 108 2.96 -30.38 -1.03
C VAL A 108 4.31 -31.10 -0.95
N ALA A 109 4.42 -32.30 -1.53
CA ALA A 109 5.62 -33.14 -1.41
C ALA A 109 6.90 -32.47 -1.91
N ASN A 110 6.78 -31.62 -2.93
CA ASN A 110 7.90 -30.90 -3.54
C ASN A 110 8.11 -29.48 -2.97
N ILE A 111 7.21 -29.04 -2.06
CA ILE A 111 7.30 -27.71 -1.45
C ILE A 111 8.36 -27.72 -0.35
N THR A 112 9.23 -26.71 -0.38
CA THR A 112 10.29 -26.54 0.64
C THR A 112 9.98 -25.42 1.63
N GLN A 113 9.12 -24.45 1.25
CA GLN A 113 8.78 -23.29 2.04
C GLN A 113 7.34 -23.37 2.55
N PHE A 114 7.20 -23.33 3.86
CA PHE A 114 5.92 -23.36 4.56
C PHE A 114 5.77 -22.15 5.46
N LEU A 115 4.70 -21.37 5.26
CA LEU A 115 4.40 -20.20 6.06
C LEU A 115 3.11 -20.40 6.83
N LYS A 116 3.21 -20.35 8.16
CA LYS A 116 2.05 -20.49 9.04
C LYS A 116 1.31 -19.17 9.15
N LEU A 117 0.01 -19.20 8.83
CA LEU A 117 -0.89 -18.06 9.00
C LEU A 117 -1.00 -17.68 10.48
N GLY A 118 -0.94 -16.38 10.77
CA GLY A 118 -0.94 -15.85 12.13
C GLY A 118 0.40 -15.91 12.86
N VAL A 119 1.42 -16.57 12.30
CA VAL A 119 2.77 -16.67 12.88
C VAL A 119 3.82 -16.04 11.95
N ASN A 120 3.97 -16.58 10.75
CA ASN A 120 4.94 -16.09 9.78
C ASN A 120 4.38 -14.95 8.90
N LEU A 121 3.08 -14.95 8.69
CA LEU A 121 2.38 -13.92 7.92
C LEU A 121 0.94 -13.72 8.43
N GLN A 122 0.39 -12.56 8.12
CA GLN A 122 -1.01 -12.26 8.34
C GLN A 122 -1.66 -11.86 7.01
N LEU A 123 -2.89 -12.30 6.79
CA LEU A 123 -3.68 -11.96 5.62
C LEU A 123 -4.83 -11.01 6.00
N ALA A 124 -5.18 -10.12 5.09
CA ALA A 124 -6.21 -9.11 5.33
C ALA A 124 -7.58 -9.70 5.71
N ASN A 125 -7.92 -10.90 5.20
CA ASN A 125 -9.18 -11.60 5.47
C ASN A 125 -8.95 -12.95 6.19
N GLY A 126 -7.81 -13.13 6.87
CA GLY A 126 -7.49 -14.38 7.56
C GLY A 126 -7.49 -15.57 6.61
N ASN A 127 -8.18 -16.66 6.98
CA ASN A 127 -8.27 -17.89 6.18
C ASN A 127 -8.97 -17.72 4.83
N ASN A 128 -9.75 -16.65 4.68
CA ASN A 128 -10.40 -16.29 3.42
C ASN A 128 -9.45 -15.61 2.43
N GLY A 129 -8.16 -15.61 2.71
CA GLY A 129 -7.15 -15.04 1.82
C GLY A 129 -7.02 -13.53 1.93
N GLY A 130 -6.55 -12.90 0.87
CA GLY A 130 -6.34 -11.46 0.80
C GLY A 130 -4.87 -11.09 0.69
N ASN A 131 -4.59 -9.80 0.74
CA ASN A 131 -3.21 -9.33 0.69
C ASN A 131 -2.46 -9.61 2.00
N ILE A 132 -1.18 -9.94 1.88
CA ILE A 132 -0.29 -10.03 3.04
C ILE A 132 -0.21 -8.67 3.72
N ILE A 133 -0.37 -8.67 5.04
CA ILE A 133 -0.10 -7.50 5.88
C ILE A 133 1.39 -7.44 6.13
N VAL A 134 2.08 -6.50 5.50
CA VAL A 134 3.55 -6.51 5.40
C VAL A 134 4.25 -6.17 6.72
N HIS A 135 3.60 -5.43 7.63
CA HIS A 135 4.18 -5.02 8.90
C HIS A 135 3.12 -4.53 9.88
N ASP A 136 3.41 -4.56 11.20
CA ASP A 136 2.53 -3.94 12.22
C ASP A 136 2.24 -2.46 11.93
N ILE A 137 3.16 -1.76 11.29
CA ILE A 137 2.96 -0.39 10.80
C ILE A 137 1.84 -0.32 9.74
N ALA A 138 1.63 -1.38 8.96
CA ALA A 138 0.54 -1.43 7.97
C ALA A 138 -0.84 -1.42 8.62
N ASN A 139 -0.96 -1.89 9.86
CA ASN A 139 -2.18 -1.86 10.65
C ASN A 139 -2.40 -0.52 11.36
N LYS A 140 -1.37 0.31 11.50
CA LYS A 140 -1.53 1.67 12.00
C LYS A 140 -2.08 2.51 10.87
N GLN A 141 -3.30 2.95 11.02
CA GLN A 141 -3.92 3.88 10.09
C GLN A 141 -3.08 5.15 10.04
N ARG A 142 -2.52 5.44 8.88
CA ARG A 142 -1.87 6.73 8.63
C ARG A 142 -2.95 7.78 8.53
N SER A 143 -2.69 8.94 9.09
CA SER A 143 -3.59 10.09 8.98
C SER A 143 -2.85 11.26 8.37
N TRP A 144 -3.52 11.99 7.52
CA TRP A 144 -3.02 13.22 6.92
C TRP A 144 -3.97 14.37 7.26
N ASN A 145 -3.44 15.39 7.88
CA ASN A 145 -4.20 16.60 8.18
C ASN A 145 -3.99 17.63 7.05
N GLU A 146 -5.07 17.91 6.32
CA GLU A 146 -5.06 18.80 5.15
C GLU A 146 -4.73 20.27 5.49
N THR A 147 -4.90 20.69 6.73
CA THR A 147 -4.63 22.07 7.16
C THR A 147 -3.24 22.23 7.75
N ARG A 148 -2.66 21.16 8.27
CA ARG A 148 -1.39 21.16 8.98
C ARG A 148 -0.23 20.62 8.15
N ASP A 149 -0.37 19.42 7.56
CA ASP A 149 0.76 18.59 7.14
C ASP A 149 1.44 19.03 5.84
N TYR A 150 0.89 20.04 5.14
CA TYR A 150 1.58 20.71 4.03
C TYR A 150 2.59 21.74 4.47
N LEU A 151 2.62 22.11 5.75
CA LEU A 151 3.51 23.10 6.32
C LEU A 151 4.39 22.45 7.37
N TYR A 152 5.67 22.80 7.39
CA TYR A 152 6.55 22.38 8.47
C TYR A 152 6.33 23.25 9.72
N PRO A 153 6.47 22.70 10.92
CA PRO A 153 6.45 23.52 12.14
C PRO A 153 7.62 24.49 12.14
N ILE A 154 7.37 25.73 12.57
CA ILE A 154 8.43 26.69 12.82
C ILE A 154 9.11 26.30 14.13
N PRO A 155 10.47 26.16 14.16
CA PRO A 155 11.18 25.82 15.38
C PRO A 155 10.84 26.79 16.52
N GLN A 156 10.57 26.26 17.72
CA GLN A 156 10.15 27.06 18.86
C GLN A 156 11.15 28.15 19.24
N ASP A 157 12.44 27.87 19.05
CA ASP A 157 13.51 28.86 19.30
C ASP A 157 13.36 30.09 18.41
N GLN A 158 12.96 29.91 17.16
CA GLN A 158 12.75 31.05 16.24
C GLN A 158 11.54 31.89 16.68
N ILE A 159 10.46 31.26 17.12
CA ILE A 159 9.29 31.97 17.66
C ILE A 159 9.68 32.80 18.88
N THR A 160 10.50 32.25 19.75
CA THR A 160 10.97 32.90 20.97
C THR A 160 11.90 34.09 20.66
N ILE A 161 12.87 33.92 19.77
CA ILE A 161 13.83 34.97 19.38
C ILE A 161 13.08 36.19 18.78
N TYR A 162 12.04 35.94 17.98
CA TYR A 162 11.26 37.00 17.35
C TYR A 162 10.13 37.55 18.22
N GLY A 163 10.11 37.23 19.53
CA GLY A 163 9.21 37.83 20.52
C GLY A 163 7.71 37.65 20.22
N GLY A 164 7.33 36.57 19.54
CA GLY A 164 5.94 36.27 19.20
C GLY A 164 5.41 37.00 17.94
N VAL A 165 6.27 37.72 17.22
CA VAL A 165 5.91 38.32 15.91
C VAL A 165 5.66 37.20 14.88
N ILE A 166 6.49 36.16 14.91
CA ILE A 166 6.27 34.93 14.12
C ILE A 166 5.33 34.03 14.89
N LYS A 167 4.23 33.65 14.27
CA LYS A 167 3.28 32.68 14.83
C LYS A 167 3.49 31.32 14.20
N GLN A 168 3.25 30.28 14.98
CA GLN A 168 3.29 28.90 14.50
C GLN A 168 2.31 28.68 13.35
N ASN A 169 2.65 27.80 12.45
CA ASN A 169 1.73 27.32 11.40
C ASN A 169 0.48 26.66 12.03
N PRO A 170 -0.66 26.68 11.32
CA PRO A 170 -1.91 26.14 11.85
C PRO A 170 -1.74 24.71 12.37
N GLU A 171 -2.32 24.43 13.54
CA GLU A 171 -2.40 23.10 14.18
C GLU A 171 -1.05 22.43 14.54
N TRP A 172 0.07 23.21 14.52
CA TRP A 172 1.35 22.80 15.06
C TRP A 172 1.60 23.27 16.50
#